data_3340681c50b7b7101ef17972b164d0ce
#
_entry.id   3340681c50b7b7101ef17972b164d0ce
#
_cell.length_a   1.000
_cell.length_b   1.000
_cell.length_c   1.000
_cell.angle_alpha   90.00
_cell.angle_beta   90.00
_cell.angle_gamma   90.00
#
_symmetry.space_group_name_H-M   'P 1'
#
loop_
_entity.id
_entity.type
_entity.pdbx_description
1 polymer ?
#
loop_
_entity_poly.entity_id
_entity_poly.type
_entity_poly.pdbx_seq_one_letter_code
_entity_poly.pdbx_strand_id
1 'polypeptide(L)'
;MLEEAEEIGKRVRRARLRLGIPQADLATALGKSQGWVSKMERGLIELDRVGLLNQVAAELHIHPNDLIGRPYSSSPDDNQWQVAASSILRELRRYDLVPVFDGAPRPASQLWREVTRLHRLRDTASNVAILRVLPDLFREARALAEESEGHEREEAYAIYAVCCKFAHTAAHSLGHPELVAMACERAAWSARLSGDPVLPAVAGWMRVWDMWATADWADALTLSDKAITSVEQEYDRGEPLAVRAWGTLQLRAAVSAARAGRASEAEDRIGHAKAAAERMDAYVGAPVYDRHSLTFSAGNVQIHAISVALEMGKQGKALEINRRTSPGLVGSLPNSRQGHHHMDVARAWLWDGNRGKALAELETAERIAPQLVRNHPIARSTLRSIVYAERSATREKLRRMSDRFHLDG
;
A
#
# COMPACT_ATOMS: atom_id res chain seq x y z
N MET A 1 0.36 9.11 25.55
CA MET A 1 1.60 9.08 24.71
C MET A 1 2.54 7.93 25.07
N LEU A 2 2.94 7.72 26.28
CA LEU A 2 3.43 6.40 26.71
C LEU A 2 2.40 5.30 26.40
N GLU A 3 1.14 5.66 26.39
CA GLU A 3 0.02 4.72 26.24
C GLU A 3 -0.02 3.94 24.94
N GLU A 4 0.31 4.47 23.78
CA GLU A 4 0.10 3.73 22.51
C GLU A 4 1.31 2.87 22.11
N ALA A 5 2.57 3.31 22.32
CA ALA A 5 3.72 2.40 22.25
C ALA A 5 3.61 1.36 23.37
N GLU A 6 3.14 1.79 24.54
CA GLU A 6 2.76 0.93 25.66
C GLU A 6 1.56 0.05 25.28
N GLU A 7 0.56 0.57 24.57
CA GLU A 7 -0.58 -0.20 24.06
C GLU A 7 -0.19 -1.21 22.97
N ILE A 8 0.68 -0.84 22.04
CA ILE A 8 1.26 -1.79 21.08
C ILE A 8 2.07 -2.83 21.82
N GLY A 9 2.93 -2.41 22.74
CA GLY A 9 3.71 -3.31 23.59
C GLY A 9 2.82 -4.24 24.44
N LYS A 10 1.74 -3.73 25.04
CA LYS A 10 0.74 -4.53 25.75
C LYS A 10 0.03 -5.53 24.85
N ARG A 11 -0.30 -5.14 23.61
CA ARG A 11 -0.92 -6.05 22.62
C ARG A 11 0.04 -7.16 22.20
N VAL A 12 1.31 -6.82 21.92
CA VAL A 12 2.37 -7.80 21.64
C VAL A 12 2.48 -8.77 22.81
N ARG A 13 2.62 -8.27 24.04
CA ARG A 13 2.71 -9.10 25.25
C ARG A 13 1.50 -10.01 25.43
N ARG A 14 0.29 -9.48 25.24
CA ARG A 14 -0.97 -10.24 25.35
C ARG A 14 -1.04 -11.34 24.30
N ALA A 15 -0.70 -11.06 23.05
CA ALA A 15 -0.67 -12.05 21.99
C ALA A 15 0.37 -13.14 22.25
N ARG A 16 1.59 -12.76 22.64
CA ARG A 16 2.65 -13.71 22.99
C ARG A 16 2.25 -14.63 24.16
N LEU A 17 1.69 -14.06 25.22
CA LEU A 17 1.24 -14.85 26.40
C LEU A 17 0.09 -15.80 26.04
N ARG A 18 -0.83 -15.38 25.16
CA ARG A 18 -1.92 -16.22 24.65
C ARG A 18 -1.40 -17.43 23.89
N LEU A 19 -0.27 -17.29 23.19
CA LEU A 19 0.40 -18.36 22.45
C LEU A 19 1.36 -19.18 23.35
N GLY A 20 1.56 -18.78 24.61
CA GLY A 20 2.50 -19.44 25.52
C GLY A 20 3.97 -19.25 25.13
N ILE A 21 4.31 -18.29 24.28
CA ILE A 21 5.68 -18.06 23.79
C ILE A 21 6.49 -17.28 24.83
N PRO A 22 7.68 -17.76 25.28
CA PRO A 22 8.61 -16.99 26.10
C PRO A 22 9.17 -15.78 25.35
N GLN A 23 9.56 -14.71 26.09
CA GLN A 23 10.22 -13.55 25.47
C GLN A 23 11.53 -13.92 24.74
N ALA A 24 12.26 -14.91 25.22
CA ALA A 24 13.48 -15.38 24.60
C ALA A 24 13.23 -16.04 23.23
N ASP A 25 12.14 -16.79 23.11
CA ASP A 25 11.80 -17.49 21.87
C ASP A 25 11.33 -16.48 20.81
N LEU A 26 10.48 -15.52 21.20
CA LEU A 26 10.09 -14.41 20.31
C LEU A 26 11.31 -13.58 19.88
N ALA A 27 12.25 -13.34 20.79
CA ALA A 27 13.49 -12.64 20.48
C ALA A 27 14.34 -13.39 19.44
N THR A 28 14.46 -14.69 19.59
CA THR A 28 15.18 -15.56 18.66
C THR A 28 14.55 -15.52 17.27
N ALA A 29 13.21 -15.68 17.18
CA ALA A 29 12.45 -15.62 15.94
C ALA A 29 12.61 -14.27 15.22
N LEU A 30 12.69 -13.17 15.99
CA LEU A 30 12.88 -11.82 15.45
C LEU A 30 14.35 -11.44 15.19
N GLY A 31 15.32 -12.30 15.50
CA GLY A 31 16.75 -11.98 15.42
C GLY A 31 17.15 -10.83 16.38
N LYS A 32 16.51 -10.74 17.55
CA LYS A 32 16.72 -9.71 18.58
C LYS A 32 17.14 -10.31 19.91
N SER A 33 17.54 -9.47 20.88
CA SER A 33 17.79 -9.90 22.25
C SER A 33 16.47 -9.97 23.06
N GLN A 34 16.42 -10.83 24.09
CA GLN A 34 15.29 -10.85 25.03
C GLN A 34 15.05 -9.48 25.68
N GLY A 35 16.12 -8.74 26.00
CA GLY A 35 16.02 -7.39 26.55
C GLY A 35 15.38 -6.39 25.59
N TRP A 36 15.58 -6.59 24.27
CA TRP A 36 14.89 -5.80 23.25
C TRP A 36 13.38 -6.09 23.26
N VAL A 37 12.98 -7.37 23.28
CA VAL A 37 11.55 -7.75 23.36
C VAL A 37 10.92 -7.21 24.63
N SER A 38 11.61 -7.33 25.79
CA SER A 38 11.12 -6.77 27.06
C SER A 38 10.92 -5.24 27.00
N LYS A 39 11.83 -4.50 26.36
CA LYS A 39 11.67 -3.05 26.17
C LYS A 39 10.54 -2.70 25.22
N MET A 40 10.38 -3.44 24.12
CA MET A 40 9.29 -3.28 23.15
C MET A 40 7.92 -3.53 23.83
N GLU A 41 7.78 -4.60 24.60
CA GLU A 41 6.53 -4.90 25.33
C GLU A 41 6.16 -3.85 26.38
N ARG A 42 7.16 -3.11 26.89
CA ARG A 42 6.95 -1.97 27.81
C ARG A 42 6.76 -0.63 27.09
N GLY A 43 6.74 -0.63 25.75
CA GLY A 43 6.61 0.59 24.96
C GLY A 43 7.87 1.49 24.94
N LEU A 44 9.01 0.98 25.40
CA LEU A 44 10.29 1.70 25.42
C LEU A 44 11.05 1.63 24.08
N ILE A 45 10.61 0.78 23.17
CA ILE A 45 11.09 0.66 21.78
C ILE A 45 9.87 0.66 20.86
N GLU A 46 9.88 1.53 19.90
CA GLU A 46 8.84 1.60 18.88
C GLU A 46 9.15 0.68 17.68
N LEU A 47 8.08 0.14 17.06
CA LEU A 47 8.17 -0.60 15.81
C LEU A 47 8.07 0.37 14.64
N ASP A 48 9.17 1.05 14.33
CA ASP A 48 9.27 2.14 13.36
C ASP A 48 9.52 1.68 11.91
N ARG A 49 9.72 0.37 11.70
CA ARG A 49 9.86 -0.26 10.37
C ARG A 49 8.66 -1.13 10.07
N VAL A 50 8.05 -0.94 8.88
CA VAL A 50 6.91 -1.76 8.44
C VAL A 50 7.27 -3.23 8.41
N GLY A 51 8.46 -3.57 7.91
CA GLY A 51 8.95 -4.94 7.87
C GLY A 51 9.03 -5.57 9.26
N LEU A 52 9.56 -4.85 10.26
CA LEU A 52 9.68 -5.34 11.63
C LEU A 52 8.31 -5.47 12.31
N LEU A 53 7.40 -4.50 12.11
CA LEU A 53 6.03 -4.57 12.60
C LEU A 53 5.31 -5.81 12.07
N ASN A 54 5.41 -6.03 10.74
CA ASN A 54 4.80 -7.19 10.10
C ASN A 54 5.42 -8.50 10.58
N GLN A 55 6.74 -8.54 10.78
CA GLN A 55 7.43 -9.71 11.31
C GLN A 55 6.97 -10.05 12.74
N VAL A 56 6.86 -9.05 13.62
CA VAL A 56 6.32 -9.24 15.00
C VAL A 56 4.88 -9.77 14.94
N ALA A 57 4.05 -9.22 14.06
CA ALA A 57 2.66 -9.67 13.90
C ALA A 57 2.59 -11.12 13.38
N ALA A 58 3.43 -11.48 12.42
CA ALA A 58 3.50 -12.83 11.86
C ALA A 58 3.91 -13.86 12.92
N GLU A 59 4.98 -13.60 13.68
CA GLU A 59 5.42 -14.48 14.79
C GLU A 59 4.36 -14.67 15.88
N LEU A 60 3.45 -13.70 16.01
CA LEU A 60 2.33 -13.75 16.96
C LEU A 60 1.03 -14.26 16.34
N HIS A 61 1.04 -14.67 15.08
CA HIS A 61 -0.13 -15.13 14.31
C HIS A 61 -1.32 -14.16 14.37
N ILE A 62 -1.05 -12.84 14.27
CA ILE A 62 -2.07 -11.80 14.25
C ILE A 62 -1.82 -10.84 13.09
N HIS A 63 -2.86 -10.12 12.66
CA HIS A 63 -2.70 -9.09 11.63
C HIS A 63 -1.98 -7.86 12.20
N PRO A 64 -1.08 -7.18 11.46
CA PRO A 64 -0.39 -5.97 11.92
C PRO A 64 -1.33 -4.89 12.47
N ASN A 65 -2.53 -4.74 11.91
CA ASN A 65 -3.54 -3.81 12.40
C ASN A 65 -4.04 -4.13 13.81
N ASP A 66 -3.96 -5.40 14.24
CA ASP A 66 -4.33 -5.79 15.59
C ASP A 66 -3.27 -5.32 16.61
N LEU A 67 -2.00 -5.24 16.18
CA LEU A 67 -0.94 -4.64 16.99
C LEU A 67 -1.08 -3.13 17.12
N ILE A 68 -1.31 -2.46 15.99
CA ILE A 68 -1.39 -0.99 15.95
C ILE A 68 -2.66 -0.50 16.66
N GLY A 69 -3.72 -1.31 16.66
CA GLY A 69 -5.07 -0.91 17.00
C GLY A 69 -5.71 -0.11 15.87
N ARG A 70 -6.97 -0.35 15.62
CA ARG A 70 -7.73 0.53 14.71
C ARG A 70 -7.80 1.91 15.34
N PRO A 71 -7.52 3.00 14.62
CA PRO A 71 -7.83 4.32 15.14
C PRO A 71 -9.30 4.31 15.56
N TYR A 72 -9.58 4.62 16.80
CA TYR A 72 -10.95 4.84 17.24
C TYR A 72 -11.37 6.15 16.59
N SER A 73 -11.99 6.06 15.43
CA SER A 73 -12.48 7.24 14.73
C SER A 73 -13.93 7.40 15.10
N SER A 74 -14.19 8.43 15.86
CA SER A 74 -15.52 8.86 16.26
C SER A 74 -16.16 9.85 15.27
N SER A 75 -15.57 9.97 14.06
CA SER A 75 -16.11 10.92 13.07
C SER A 75 -17.22 10.27 12.23
N PRO A 76 -18.26 11.05 11.82
CA PRO A 76 -19.31 10.58 10.92
C PRO A 76 -18.78 10.01 9.60
N ASP A 77 -17.64 10.49 9.12
CA ASP A 77 -16.99 9.99 7.88
C ASP A 77 -16.48 8.56 8.02
N ASP A 78 -16.09 8.13 9.21
CA ASP A 78 -15.58 6.78 9.45
C ASP A 78 -16.69 5.73 9.40
N ASN A 79 -17.90 6.06 9.81
CA ASN A 79 -19.05 5.16 9.66
C ASN A 79 -19.44 4.95 8.19
N GLN A 80 -19.23 5.97 7.35
CA GLN A 80 -19.63 5.91 5.94
C GLN A 80 -18.73 4.98 5.11
N TRP A 81 -17.41 4.97 5.33
CA TRP A 81 -16.54 4.06 4.60
C TRP A 81 -16.71 2.60 5.06
N GLN A 82 -17.05 2.35 6.33
CA GLN A 82 -17.35 1.00 6.83
C GLN A 82 -18.61 0.43 6.18
N VAL A 83 -19.65 1.23 6.01
CA VAL A 83 -20.86 0.83 5.28
C VAL A 83 -20.53 0.51 3.82
N ALA A 84 -19.74 1.34 3.16
CA ALA A 84 -19.31 1.11 1.79
C ALA A 84 -18.45 -0.17 1.67
N ALA A 85 -17.49 -0.38 2.58
CA ALA A 85 -16.67 -1.60 2.62
C ALA A 85 -17.51 -2.87 2.80
N SER A 86 -18.50 -2.83 3.71
CA SER A 86 -19.45 -3.94 3.93
C SER A 86 -20.30 -4.22 2.67
N SER A 87 -20.73 -3.18 1.96
CA SER A 87 -21.45 -3.31 0.70
C SER A 87 -20.59 -3.95 -0.39
N ILE A 88 -19.33 -3.53 -0.51
CA ILE A 88 -18.37 -4.13 -1.45
C ILE A 88 -18.12 -5.60 -1.10
N LEU A 89 -17.89 -5.94 0.16
CA LEU A 89 -17.71 -7.33 0.59
C LEU A 89 -18.91 -8.21 0.21
N ARG A 90 -20.13 -7.67 0.32
CA ARG A 90 -21.34 -8.37 -0.12
C ARG A 90 -21.29 -8.68 -1.62
N GLU A 91 -20.95 -7.69 -2.45
CA GLU A 91 -20.85 -7.88 -3.91
C GLU A 91 -19.72 -8.86 -4.27
N LEU A 92 -18.56 -8.76 -3.64
CA LEU A 92 -17.44 -9.66 -3.89
C LEU A 92 -17.73 -11.12 -3.49
N ARG A 93 -18.54 -11.35 -2.45
CA ARG A 93 -18.98 -12.70 -2.03
C ARG A 93 -20.00 -13.32 -2.99
N ARG A 94 -20.68 -12.51 -3.77
CA ARG A 94 -21.71 -12.93 -4.72
C ARG A 94 -21.19 -13.14 -6.16
N TYR A 95 -19.89 -13.25 -6.31
CA TYR A 95 -19.20 -13.22 -7.60
C TYR A 95 -19.66 -14.31 -8.60
N ASP A 96 -20.17 -15.43 -8.12
CA ASP A 96 -20.67 -16.58 -8.88
C ASP A 96 -22.20 -16.75 -8.85
N LEU A 97 -22.90 -15.82 -8.20
CA LEU A 97 -24.35 -15.77 -8.19
C LEU A 97 -24.86 -14.86 -9.31
N VAL A 98 -26.08 -15.12 -9.78
CA VAL A 98 -26.73 -14.21 -10.73
C VAL A 98 -26.79 -12.80 -10.12
N PRO A 99 -26.27 -11.78 -10.80
CA PRO A 99 -26.29 -10.42 -10.29
C PRO A 99 -27.72 -9.88 -10.19
N VAL A 100 -28.02 -9.16 -9.12
CA VAL A 100 -29.27 -8.41 -9.01
C VAL A 100 -28.99 -6.99 -9.51
N PHE A 101 -29.46 -6.69 -10.72
CA PHE A 101 -29.31 -5.39 -11.36
C PHE A 101 -30.63 -5.00 -12.03
N ASP A 102 -31.09 -3.78 -11.80
CA ASP A 102 -32.35 -3.29 -12.34
C ASP A 102 -32.14 -2.63 -13.72
N GLY A 103 -32.73 -3.23 -14.75
CA GLY A 103 -32.61 -2.78 -16.12
C GLY A 103 -31.39 -3.35 -16.86
N ALA A 104 -31.16 -2.90 -18.10
CA ALA A 104 -30.03 -3.34 -18.90
C ALA A 104 -28.74 -2.65 -18.44
N PRO A 105 -27.61 -3.38 -18.27
CA PRO A 105 -26.34 -2.79 -17.93
C PRO A 105 -25.81 -1.90 -19.07
N ARG A 106 -25.09 -0.86 -18.72
CA ARG A 106 -24.40 0.00 -19.71
C ARG A 106 -23.28 -0.78 -20.41
N PRO A 107 -22.97 -0.46 -21.69
CA PRO A 107 -21.86 -1.10 -22.39
C PRO A 107 -20.51 -0.80 -21.71
N ALA A 108 -19.53 -1.71 -21.89
CA ALA A 108 -18.21 -1.62 -21.28
C ALA A 108 -17.52 -0.25 -21.49
N SER A 109 -17.69 0.34 -22.67
CA SER A 109 -17.15 1.68 -23.00
C SER A 109 -17.67 2.79 -22.08
N GLN A 110 -18.90 2.65 -21.56
CA GLN A 110 -19.44 3.60 -20.58
C GLN A 110 -18.93 3.31 -19.17
N LEU A 111 -18.82 2.04 -18.78
CA LEU A 111 -18.24 1.66 -17.48
C LEU A 111 -16.77 2.07 -17.37
N TRP A 112 -16.00 1.99 -18.45
CA TRP A 112 -14.62 2.50 -18.49
C TRP A 112 -14.53 4.01 -18.23
N ARG A 113 -15.54 4.78 -18.56
CA ARG A 113 -15.59 6.22 -18.20
C ARG A 113 -15.75 6.41 -16.67
N GLU A 114 -16.54 5.55 -16.01
CA GLU A 114 -16.62 5.56 -14.53
C GLU A 114 -15.29 5.12 -13.90
N VAL A 115 -14.61 4.12 -14.46
CA VAL A 115 -13.25 3.75 -14.03
C VAL A 115 -12.29 4.94 -14.16
N THR A 116 -12.39 5.74 -15.22
CA THR A 116 -11.61 6.98 -15.37
C THR A 116 -11.88 7.98 -14.24
N ARG A 117 -13.10 8.04 -13.72
CA ARG A 117 -13.43 8.84 -12.54
C ARG A 117 -12.74 8.30 -11.28
N LEU A 118 -12.68 6.98 -11.12
CA LEU A 118 -11.95 6.35 -10.01
C LEU A 118 -10.45 6.66 -10.06
N HIS A 119 -9.84 6.75 -11.24
CA HIS A 119 -8.45 7.20 -11.38
C HIS A 119 -8.23 8.60 -10.78
N ARG A 120 -9.11 9.57 -11.07
CA ARG A 120 -9.02 10.92 -10.50
C ARG A 120 -9.15 10.92 -8.98
N LEU A 121 -10.07 10.12 -8.43
CA LEU A 121 -10.22 9.97 -6.99
C LEU A 121 -8.99 9.33 -6.33
N ARG A 122 -8.36 8.36 -6.99
CA ARG A 122 -7.08 7.78 -6.55
C ARG A 122 -5.96 8.82 -6.55
N ASP A 123 -5.87 9.62 -7.61
CA ASP A 123 -4.81 10.63 -7.76
C ASP A 123 -4.88 11.69 -6.66
N THR A 124 -6.09 12.01 -6.20
CA THR A 124 -6.32 12.92 -5.05
C THR A 124 -6.34 12.22 -3.70
N ALA A 125 -6.03 10.91 -3.62
CA ALA A 125 -6.08 10.08 -2.40
C ALA A 125 -7.47 10.07 -1.70
N SER A 126 -8.56 10.19 -2.47
CA SER A 126 -9.94 10.23 -1.98
C SER A 126 -10.52 8.82 -1.76
N ASN A 127 -9.91 8.05 -0.87
CA ASN A 127 -10.20 6.61 -0.66
C ASN A 127 -11.65 6.33 -0.29
N VAL A 128 -12.26 7.15 0.58
CA VAL A 128 -13.67 7.00 0.98
C VAL A 128 -14.61 7.18 -0.21
N ALA A 129 -14.35 8.17 -1.07
CA ALA A 129 -15.14 8.40 -2.28
C ALA A 129 -15.03 7.23 -3.28
N ILE A 130 -13.85 6.60 -3.39
CA ILE A 130 -13.66 5.38 -4.19
C ILE A 130 -14.58 4.27 -3.68
N LEU A 131 -14.52 3.97 -2.37
CA LEU A 131 -15.32 2.87 -1.80
C LEU A 131 -16.83 3.07 -1.98
N ARG A 132 -17.32 4.32 -1.99
CA ARG A 132 -18.75 4.62 -2.17
C ARG A 132 -19.27 4.30 -3.58
N VAL A 133 -18.45 4.47 -4.60
CA VAL A 133 -18.83 4.24 -6.01
C VAL A 133 -18.76 2.77 -6.39
N LEU A 134 -17.87 2.00 -5.78
CA LEU A 134 -17.56 0.64 -6.20
C LEU A 134 -18.70 -0.38 -6.11
N PRO A 135 -19.62 -0.37 -5.10
CA PRO A 135 -20.67 -1.38 -5.02
C PRO A 135 -21.58 -1.42 -6.26
N ASP A 136 -21.97 -0.26 -6.77
CA ASP A 136 -22.81 -0.17 -7.97
C ASP A 136 -22.05 -0.62 -9.21
N LEU A 137 -20.80 -0.18 -9.33
CA LEU A 137 -19.97 -0.55 -10.47
C LEU A 137 -19.65 -2.07 -10.51
N PHE A 138 -19.45 -2.71 -9.35
CA PHE A 138 -19.31 -4.17 -9.26
C PHE A 138 -20.55 -4.90 -9.74
N ARG A 139 -21.74 -4.45 -9.31
CA ARG A 139 -23.02 -5.06 -9.73
C ARG A 139 -23.24 -4.93 -11.24
N GLU A 140 -23.03 -3.73 -11.76
CA GLU A 140 -23.23 -3.45 -13.18
C GLU A 140 -22.22 -4.19 -14.08
N ALA A 141 -20.92 -4.21 -13.70
CA ALA A 141 -19.91 -4.98 -14.42
C ALA A 141 -20.23 -6.49 -14.44
N ARG A 142 -20.78 -7.02 -13.33
CA ARG A 142 -21.24 -8.41 -13.26
C ARG A 142 -22.46 -8.65 -14.15
N ALA A 143 -23.45 -7.76 -14.12
CA ALA A 143 -24.62 -7.87 -14.97
C ALA A 143 -24.23 -7.85 -16.46
N LEU A 144 -23.33 -6.93 -16.85
CA LEU A 144 -22.81 -6.88 -18.21
C LEU A 144 -22.10 -8.18 -18.59
N ALA A 145 -21.29 -8.77 -17.71
CA ALA A 145 -20.60 -10.03 -17.98
C ALA A 145 -21.57 -11.22 -18.15
N GLU A 146 -22.71 -11.22 -17.47
CA GLU A 146 -23.74 -12.27 -17.61
C GLU A 146 -24.57 -12.11 -18.88
N GLU A 147 -24.85 -10.88 -19.28
CA GLU A 147 -25.70 -10.58 -20.45
C GLU A 147 -24.93 -10.50 -21.77
N SER A 148 -23.60 -10.51 -21.73
CA SER A 148 -22.75 -10.35 -22.92
C SER A 148 -21.94 -11.61 -23.22
N GLU A 149 -21.46 -11.69 -24.47
CA GLU A 149 -20.54 -12.72 -24.94
C GLU A 149 -19.28 -12.09 -25.58
N GLY A 150 -18.26 -12.91 -25.83
CA GLY A 150 -17.03 -12.50 -26.52
C GLY A 150 -16.34 -11.33 -25.84
N HIS A 151 -15.90 -10.38 -26.63
CA HIS A 151 -15.08 -9.23 -26.20
C HIS A 151 -15.79 -8.34 -25.16
N GLU A 152 -17.10 -8.11 -25.29
CA GLU A 152 -17.84 -7.29 -24.33
C GLU A 152 -17.86 -7.94 -22.92
N ARG A 153 -18.01 -9.27 -22.87
CA ARG A 153 -17.91 -10.04 -21.62
C ARG A 153 -16.50 -9.97 -21.02
N GLU A 154 -15.47 -10.10 -21.85
CA GLU A 154 -14.08 -9.96 -21.43
C GLU A 154 -13.80 -8.58 -20.84
N GLU A 155 -14.26 -7.52 -21.49
CA GLU A 155 -14.15 -6.14 -21.02
C GLU A 155 -14.88 -5.93 -19.69
N ALA A 156 -16.04 -6.53 -19.49
CA ALA A 156 -16.78 -6.48 -18.22
C ALA A 156 -15.95 -7.10 -17.08
N TYR A 157 -15.31 -8.25 -17.32
CA TYR A 157 -14.39 -8.85 -16.34
C TYR A 157 -13.12 -8.03 -16.13
N ALA A 158 -12.60 -7.36 -17.16
CA ALA A 158 -11.48 -6.45 -17.02
C ALA A 158 -11.83 -5.26 -16.10
N ILE A 159 -13.01 -4.65 -16.30
CA ILE A 159 -13.55 -3.59 -15.45
C ILE A 159 -13.68 -4.08 -14.00
N TYR A 160 -14.25 -5.27 -13.79
CA TYR A 160 -14.38 -5.85 -12.46
C TYR A 160 -13.03 -6.05 -11.77
N ALA A 161 -12.01 -6.57 -12.49
CA ALA A 161 -10.66 -6.73 -11.97
C ALA A 161 -10.03 -5.39 -11.55
N VAL A 162 -10.19 -4.35 -12.36
CA VAL A 162 -9.69 -3.01 -12.04
C VAL A 162 -10.46 -2.38 -10.86
N CYS A 163 -11.77 -2.63 -10.74
CA CYS A 163 -12.54 -2.25 -9.56
C CYS A 163 -12.03 -2.94 -8.28
N CYS A 164 -11.68 -4.24 -8.35
CA CYS A 164 -11.03 -4.95 -7.25
C CYS A 164 -9.71 -4.27 -6.83
N LYS A 165 -8.91 -3.81 -7.79
CA LYS A 165 -7.68 -3.08 -7.48
C LYS A 165 -7.95 -1.76 -6.78
N PHE A 166 -8.97 -0.99 -7.16
CA PHE A 166 -9.35 0.23 -6.44
C PHE A 166 -9.84 -0.09 -5.02
N ALA A 167 -10.67 -1.13 -4.85
CA ALA A 167 -11.12 -1.60 -3.55
C ALA A 167 -9.95 -1.99 -2.65
N HIS A 168 -9.01 -2.79 -3.18
CA HIS A 168 -7.78 -3.20 -2.48
C HIS A 168 -6.96 -2.00 -2.01
N THR A 169 -6.66 -1.04 -2.91
CA THR A 169 -5.81 0.11 -2.58
C THR A 169 -6.47 1.02 -1.53
N ALA A 170 -7.78 1.28 -1.66
CA ALA A 170 -8.52 2.09 -0.71
C ALA A 170 -8.66 1.39 0.65
N ALA A 171 -8.98 0.09 0.65
CA ALA A 171 -9.10 -0.72 1.86
C ALA A 171 -7.77 -0.81 2.62
N HIS A 172 -6.65 -0.95 1.90
CA HIS A 172 -5.32 -0.96 2.50
C HIS A 172 -5.00 0.36 3.20
N SER A 173 -5.31 1.49 2.57
CA SER A 173 -5.11 2.83 3.14
C SER A 173 -6.00 3.11 4.36
N LEU A 174 -7.15 2.44 4.45
CA LEU A 174 -8.11 2.59 5.54
C LEU A 174 -8.01 1.48 6.60
N GLY A 175 -7.10 0.51 6.41
CA GLY A 175 -6.84 -0.56 7.38
C GLY A 175 -7.95 -1.63 7.44
N HIS A 176 -8.50 -2.06 6.30
CA HIS A 176 -9.56 -3.08 6.22
C HIS A 176 -9.04 -4.39 5.58
N PRO A 177 -8.38 -5.28 6.34
CA PRO A 177 -7.68 -6.46 5.80
C PRO A 177 -8.61 -7.47 5.11
N GLU A 178 -9.82 -7.67 5.61
CA GLU A 178 -10.78 -8.61 5.00
C GLU A 178 -11.15 -8.17 3.57
N LEU A 179 -11.37 -6.88 3.35
CA LEU A 179 -11.65 -6.35 2.02
C LEU A 179 -10.42 -6.43 1.12
N VAL A 180 -9.21 -6.22 1.66
CA VAL A 180 -7.95 -6.38 0.93
C VAL A 180 -7.82 -7.80 0.40
N ALA A 181 -7.94 -8.82 1.26
CA ALA A 181 -7.80 -10.22 0.88
C ALA A 181 -8.88 -10.65 -0.14
N MET A 182 -10.15 -10.28 0.10
CA MET A 182 -11.24 -10.61 -0.80
C MET A 182 -11.06 -9.95 -2.18
N ALA A 183 -10.62 -8.70 -2.23
CA ALA A 183 -10.35 -7.99 -3.47
C ALA A 183 -9.21 -8.65 -4.27
N CYS A 184 -8.15 -9.15 -3.60
CA CYS A 184 -7.08 -9.90 -4.24
C CYS A 184 -7.59 -11.17 -4.95
N GLU A 185 -8.41 -11.97 -4.25
CA GLU A 185 -8.96 -13.21 -4.80
C GLU A 185 -9.90 -12.94 -5.98
N ARG A 186 -10.77 -11.93 -5.87
CA ARG A 186 -11.68 -11.57 -6.96
C ARG A 186 -10.98 -10.94 -8.15
N ALA A 187 -9.92 -10.16 -7.92
CA ALA A 187 -9.08 -9.66 -9.01
C ALA A 187 -8.42 -10.81 -9.77
N ALA A 188 -7.85 -11.80 -9.07
CA ALA A 188 -7.23 -12.96 -9.70
C ALA A 188 -8.23 -13.82 -10.49
N TRP A 189 -9.46 -13.96 -9.99
CA TRP A 189 -10.54 -14.67 -10.67
C TRP A 189 -10.96 -13.94 -11.95
N SER A 190 -11.30 -12.66 -11.88
CA SER A 190 -11.80 -11.88 -13.01
C SER A 190 -10.72 -11.59 -14.06
N ALA A 191 -9.47 -11.42 -13.64
CA ALA A 191 -8.33 -11.25 -14.55
C ALA A 191 -8.17 -12.43 -15.52
N ARG A 192 -8.46 -13.67 -15.08
CA ARG A 192 -8.41 -14.85 -15.96
C ARG A 192 -9.53 -14.88 -16.99
N LEU A 193 -10.63 -14.18 -16.75
CA LEU A 193 -11.82 -14.13 -17.61
C LEU A 193 -11.84 -12.88 -18.51
N SER A 194 -10.90 -11.96 -18.30
CA SER A 194 -10.88 -10.65 -18.97
C SER A 194 -10.25 -10.64 -20.37
N GLY A 195 -9.59 -11.73 -20.78
CA GLY A 195 -8.80 -11.73 -22.03
C GLY A 195 -7.60 -10.74 -22.02
N ASP A 196 -7.44 -9.90 -20.99
CA ASP A 196 -6.34 -8.93 -20.89
C ASP A 196 -5.06 -9.62 -20.36
N PRO A 197 -3.98 -9.65 -21.15
CA PRO A 197 -2.75 -10.38 -20.77
C PRO A 197 -2.01 -9.76 -19.58
N VAL A 198 -2.28 -8.51 -19.24
CA VAL A 198 -1.59 -7.79 -18.16
C VAL A 198 -2.32 -7.90 -16.81
N LEU A 199 -3.65 -8.06 -16.81
CA LEU A 199 -4.43 -8.12 -15.57
C LEU A 199 -4.04 -9.25 -14.61
N PRO A 200 -3.65 -10.46 -15.04
CA PRO A 200 -3.13 -11.48 -14.14
C PRO A 200 -1.89 -11.04 -13.36
N ALA A 201 -0.98 -10.28 -13.99
CA ALA A 201 0.19 -9.70 -13.33
C ALA A 201 -0.20 -8.59 -12.33
N VAL A 202 -1.22 -7.79 -12.64
CA VAL A 202 -1.78 -6.78 -11.71
C VAL A 202 -2.38 -7.46 -10.48
N ALA A 203 -3.11 -8.55 -10.64
CA ALA A 203 -3.63 -9.35 -9.53
C ALA A 203 -2.49 -9.95 -8.68
N GLY A 204 -1.41 -10.43 -9.32
CA GLY A 204 -0.18 -10.86 -8.65
C GLY A 204 0.44 -9.73 -7.82
N TRP A 205 0.53 -8.54 -8.38
CA TRP A 205 1.02 -7.35 -7.68
C TRP A 205 0.19 -7.01 -6.42
N MET A 206 -1.13 -7.16 -6.46
CA MET A 206 -2.00 -6.98 -5.29
C MET A 206 -1.70 -8.02 -4.21
N ARG A 207 -1.59 -9.28 -4.57
CA ARG A 207 -1.31 -10.39 -3.65
C ARG A 207 0.07 -10.27 -2.99
N VAL A 208 1.10 -9.82 -3.70
CA VAL A 208 2.42 -9.54 -3.11
C VAL A 208 2.30 -8.52 -1.97
N TRP A 209 1.45 -7.52 -2.13
CA TRP A 209 1.24 -6.53 -1.08
C TRP A 209 0.52 -7.12 0.15
N ASP A 210 -0.44 -7.99 -0.07
CA ASP A 210 -1.16 -8.69 1.01
C ASP A 210 -0.20 -9.60 1.81
N MET A 211 0.71 -10.31 1.15
CA MET A 211 1.75 -11.13 1.79
C MET A 211 2.69 -10.33 2.71
N TRP A 212 2.83 -9.03 2.51
CA TRP A 212 3.62 -8.21 3.42
C TRP A 212 3.02 -8.11 4.83
N ALA A 213 1.72 -8.32 4.97
CA ALA A 213 1.05 -8.33 6.28
C ALA A 213 1.47 -9.53 7.13
N THR A 214 1.82 -10.65 6.50
CA THR A 214 2.27 -11.88 7.16
C THR A 214 3.79 -12.04 7.22
N ALA A 215 4.54 -11.08 6.65
CA ALA A 215 5.99 -11.09 6.53
C ALA A 215 6.56 -12.29 5.73
N ASP A 216 5.76 -12.87 4.84
CA ASP A 216 6.15 -13.98 3.97
C ASP A 216 7.00 -13.48 2.79
N TRP A 217 8.20 -12.98 3.09
CA TRP A 217 9.05 -12.31 2.09
C TRP A 217 9.51 -13.22 0.97
N ALA A 218 9.78 -14.49 1.27
CA ALA A 218 10.19 -15.50 0.29
C ALA A 218 9.06 -15.79 -0.71
N ASP A 219 7.84 -15.97 -0.21
CA ASP A 219 6.66 -16.20 -1.03
C ASP A 219 6.28 -14.96 -1.82
N ALA A 220 6.42 -13.77 -1.21
CA ALA A 220 6.22 -12.50 -1.89
C ALA A 220 7.18 -12.31 -3.08
N LEU A 221 8.45 -12.71 -2.94
CA LEU A 221 9.43 -12.72 -4.04
C LEU A 221 9.06 -13.72 -5.11
N THR A 222 8.77 -14.98 -4.73
CA THR A 222 8.36 -16.04 -5.66
C THR A 222 7.11 -15.63 -6.47
N LEU A 223 6.12 -15.03 -5.82
CA LEU A 223 4.92 -14.53 -6.48
C LEU A 223 5.23 -13.34 -7.40
N SER A 224 6.14 -12.45 -6.99
CA SER A 224 6.59 -11.34 -7.83
C SER A 224 7.24 -11.84 -9.12
N ASP A 225 8.13 -12.83 -9.01
CA ASP A 225 8.82 -13.42 -10.17
C ASP A 225 7.83 -14.12 -11.10
N LYS A 226 6.89 -14.88 -10.55
CA LYS A 226 5.81 -15.48 -11.35
C LYS A 226 4.98 -14.44 -12.11
N ALA A 227 4.64 -13.34 -11.45
CA ALA A 227 3.88 -12.25 -12.08
C ALA A 227 4.71 -11.50 -13.14
N ILE A 228 6.01 -11.28 -12.90
CA ILE A 228 6.94 -10.69 -13.86
C ILE A 228 7.02 -11.56 -15.11
N THR A 229 7.27 -12.87 -14.94
CA THR A 229 7.35 -13.81 -16.06
C THR A 229 6.05 -13.87 -16.86
N SER A 230 4.88 -13.69 -16.23
CA SER A 230 3.60 -13.73 -16.95
C SER A 230 3.37 -12.59 -17.94
N VAL A 231 4.15 -11.50 -17.87
CA VAL A 231 4.09 -10.37 -18.82
C VAL A 231 5.39 -10.15 -19.59
N GLU A 232 6.35 -11.06 -19.46
CA GLU A 232 7.68 -10.91 -20.04
C GLU A 232 7.65 -10.85 -21.57
N GLN A 233 6.82 -11.66 -22.21
CA GLN A 233 6.66 -11.67 -23.66
C GLN A 233 6.15 -10.33 -24.20
N GLU A 234 5.12 -9.76 -23.57
CA GLU A 234 4.56 -8.45 -23.91
C GLU A 234 5.53 -7.31 -23.57
N TYR A 235 6.26 -7.46 -22.47
CA TYR A 235 7.35 -6.54 -22.10
C TYR A 235 8.44 -6.52 -23.18
N ASP A 236 8.89 -7.67 -23.67
CA ASP A 236 9.93 -7.78 -24.70
C ASP A 236 9.49 -7.16 -26.00
N ARG A 237 8.20 -7.30 -26.36
CA ARG A 237 7.59 -6.64 -27.53
C ARG A 237 7.48 -5.12 -27.38
N GLY A 238 7.68 -4.58 -26.18
CA GLY A 238 7.59 -3.16 -25.92
C GLY A 238 6.16 -2.65 -25.67
N GLU A 239 5.21 -3.55 -25.37
CA GLU A 239 3.83 -3.18 -25.07
C GLU A 239 3.78 -2.28 -23.82
N PRO A 240 3.32 -1.01 -23.95
CA PRO A 240 3.49 -0.02 -22.88
C PRO A 240 2.82 -0.40 -21.56
N LEU A 241 1.65 -1.07 -21.60
CA LEU A 241 0.96 -1.53 -20.39
C LEU A 241 1.71 -2.67 -19.71
N ALA A 242 2.34 -3.56 -20.47
CA ALA A 242 3.19 -4.63 -19.94
C ALA A 242 4.49 -4.09 -19.35
N VAL A 243 5.14 -3.13 -20.01
CA VAL A 243 6.34 -2.43 -19.49
C VAL A 243 6.02 -1.75 -18.15
N ARG A 244 4.86 -1.10 -18.05
CA ARG A 244 4.37 -0.48 -16.81
C ARG A 244 4.14 -1.52 -15.70
N ALA A 245 3.48 -2.63 -16.01
CA ALA A 245 3.20 -3.70 -15.06
C ALA A 245 4.50 -4.38 -14.59
N TRP A 246 5.37 -4.72 -15.53
CA TRP A 246 6.67 -5.33 -15.25
C TRP A 246 7.53 -4.45 -14.34
N GLY A 247 7.68 -3.16 -14.67
CA GLY A 247 8.43 -2.22 -13.84
C GLY A 247 7.83 -2.04 -12.44
N THR A 248 6.50 -1.97 -12.34
CA THR A 248 5.81 -1.88 -11.04
C THR A 248 6.00 -3.13 -10.18
N LEU A 249 6.05 -4.31 -10.78
CA LEU A 249 6.35 -5.57 -10.10
C LEU A 249 7.81 -5.62 -9.63
N GLN A 250 8.77 -5.13 -10.42
CA GLN A 250 10.17 -5.01 -9.98
C GLN A 250 10.29 -4.11 -8.74
N LEU A 251 9.55 -2.99 -8.67
CA LEU A 251 9.52 -2.15 -7.48
C LEU A 251 8.94 -2.88 -6.26
N ARG A 252 7.93 -3.72 -6.46
CA ARG A 252 7.33 -4.54 -5.40
C ARG A 252 8.32 -5.60 -4.90
N ALA A 253 8.99 -6.29 -5.82
CA ALA A 253 10.03 -7.26 -5.52
C ALA A 253 11.22 -6.61 -4.78
N ALA A 254 11.63 -5.39 -5.18
CA ALA A 254 12.71 -4.64 -4.52
C ALA A 254 12.41 -4.39 -3.03
N VAL A 255 11.19 -3.98 -2.70
CA VAL A 255 10.78 -3.77 -1.31
C VAL A 255 10.73 -5.09 -0.55
N SER A 256 10.21 -6.17 -1.15
CA SER A 256 10.18 -7.51 -0.56
C SER A 256 11.61 -8.02 -0.27
N ALA A 257 12.54 -7.86 -1.22
CA ALA A 257 13.94 -8.24 -1.06
C ALA A 257 14.63 -7.43 0.06
N ALA A 258 14.39 -6.10 0.13
CA ALA A 258 14.93 -5.26 1.19
C ALA A 258 14.46 -5.71 2.58
N ARG A 259 13.17 -6.06 2.72
CA ARG A 259 12.59 -6.57 3.97
C ARG A 259 13.09 -7.96 4.32
N ALA A 260 13.38 -8.80 3.31
CA ALA A 260 14.02 -10.09 3.48
C ALA A 260 15.52 -10.00 3.83
N GLY A 261 16.12 -8.80 3.91
CA GLY A 261 17.55 -8.60 4.13
C GLY A 261 18.43 -8.87 2.91
N ARG A 262 17.85 -9.05 1.71
CA ARG A 262 18.55 -9.35 0.46
C ARG A 262 18.93 -8.05 -0.27
N ALA A 263 19.94 -7.34 0.26
CA ALA A 263 20.29 -5.99 -0.18
C ALA A 263 20.69 -5.89 -1.65
N SER A 264 21.51 -6.82 -2.16
CA SER A 264 21.94 -6.84 -3.58
C SER A 264 20.74 -7.04 -4.50
N GLU A 265 19.91 -8.05 -4.20
CA GLU A 265 18.69 -8.31 -4.99
C GLU A 265 17.75 -7.08 -5.01
N ALA A 266 17.58 -6.38 -3.88
CA ALA A 266 16.76 -5.18 -3.82
C ALA A 266 17.30 -4.05 -4.72
N GLU A 267 18.63 -3.87 -4.77
CA GLU A 267 19.28 -2.88 -5.63
C GLU A 267 19.17 -3.25 -7.11
N ASP A 268 19.35 -4.53 -7.47
CA ASP A 268 19.18 -5.06 -8.83
C ASP A 268 17.75 -4.85 -9.36
N ARG A 269 16.74 -5.14 -8.52
CA ARG A 269 15.32 -4.92 -8.85
C ARG A 269 15.00 -3.44 -9.09
N ILE A 270 15.59 -2.52 -8.32
CA ILE A 270 15.49 -1.07 -8.59
C ILE A 270 16.15 -0.72 -9.93
N GLY A 271 17.28 -1.33 -10.26
CA GLY A 271 17.96 -1.18 -11.56
C GLY A 271 17.06 -1.62 -12.73
N HIS A 272 16.42 -2.78 -12.59
CA HIS A 272 15.46 -3.27 -13.58
C HIS A 272 14.26 -2.33 -13.75
N ALA A 273 13.68 -1.85 -12.65
CA ALA A 273 12.58 -0.88 -12.71
C ALA A 273 13.01 0.43 -13.40
N LYS A 274 14.26 0.88 -13.17
CA LYS A 274 14.80 2.08 -13.82
C LYS A 274 14.88 1.88 -15.34
N ALA A 275 15.41 0.75 -15.80
CA ALA A 275 15.48 0.43 -17.24
C ALA A 275 14.08 0.37 -17.88
N ALA A 276 13.09 -0.18 -17.18
CA ALA A 276 11.70 -0.16 -17.64
C ALA A 276 11.12 1.27 -17.74
N ALA A 277 11.45 2.16 -16.79
CA ALA A 277 11.01 3.56 -16.84
C ALA A 277 11.65 4.30 -18.02
N GLU A 278 12.94 4.11 -18.27
CA GLU A 278 13.65 4.66 -19.43
C GLU A 278 13.03 4.16 -20.74
N ARG A 279 12.64 2.88 -20.82
CA ARG A 279 11.95 2.31 -21.98
C ARG A 279 10.56 2.95 -22.21
N MET A 280 9.82 3.26 -21.12
CA MET A 280 8.56 4.00 -21.23
C MET A 280 8.76 5.44 -21.71
N ASP A 281 9.76 6.14 -21.20
CA ASP A 281 10.06 7.52 -21.60
C ASP A 281 10.52 7.61 -23.07
N ALA A 282 11.14 6.55 -23.59
CA ALA A 282 11.55 6.42 -24.99
C ALA A 282 10.41 6.01 -25.94
N TYR A 283 9.21 5.71 -25.43
CA TYR A 283 8.08 5.30 -26.27
C TYR A 283 7.55 6.46 -27.11
N VAL A 284 7.51 6.29 -28.43
CA VAL A 284 7.15 7.32 -29.43
C VAL A 284 5.73 7.09 -30.01
N GLY A 285 4.94 6.20 -29.44
CA GLY A 285 3.58 5.90 -29.88
C GLY A 285 2.53 6.88 -29.36
N ALA A 286 1.27 6.64 -29.71
CA ALA A 286 0.14 7.39 -29.16
C ALA A 286 0.09 7.24 -27.63
N PRO A 287 -0.36 8.27 -26.88
CA PRO A 287 -0.49 8.19 -25.44
C PRO A 287 -1.33 6.98 -25.03
N VAL A 288 -0.77 6.12 -24.18
CA VAL A 288 -1.46 4.90 -23.70
C VAL A 288 -2.14 5.18 -22.39
N TYR A 289 -3.46 5.04 -22.38
CA TYR A 289 -4.25 5.17 -21.16
C TYR A 289 -3.93 4.01 -20.19
N ASP A 290 -3.59 4.36 -18.94
CA ASP A 290 -3.31 3.38 -17.89
C ASP A 290 -4.62 2.77 -17.35
N ARG A 291 -5.23 1.86 -18.13
CA ARG A 291 -6.47 1.19 -17.74
C ARG A 291 -6.33 0.33 -16.47
N HIS A 292 -5.11 -0.13 -16.17
CA HIS A 292 -4.84 -0.96 -14.99
C HIS A 292 -4.59 -0.15 -13.72
N SER A 293 -4.56 1.18 -13.81
CA SER A 293 -4.32 2.05 -12.64
C SER A 293 -3.00 1.79 -11.91
N LEU A 294 -1.93 1.46 -12.64
CA LEU A 294 -0.58 1.26 -12.10
C LEU A 294 0.21 2.56 -12.21
N THR A 295 0.60 3.13 -11.07
CA THR A 295 1.50 4.28 -11.05
C THR A 295 2.92 3.81 -11.31
N PHE A 296 3.45 4.13 -12.51
CA PHE A 296 4.82 3.80 -12.86
C PHE A 296 5.44 4.93 -13.70
N SER A 297 6.59 5.42 -13.26
CA SER A 297 7.39 6.46 -13.90
C SER A 297 8.76 6.54 -13.25
N ALA A 298 9.70 7.30 -13.83
CA ALA A 298 11.00 7.58 -13.21
C ALA A 298 10.85 8.13 -11.77
N GLY A 299 9.87 9.01 -11.53
CA GLY A 299 9.57 9.52 -10.18
C GLY A 299 9.17 8.43 -9.21
N ASN A 300 8.33 7.48 -9.64
CA ASN A 300 7.93 6.36 -8.78
C ASN A 300 9.10 5.40 -8.47
N VAL A 301 10.03 5.21 -9.40
CA VAL A 301 11.28 4.46 -9.16
C VAL A 301 12.11 5.13 -8.08
N GLN A 302 12.29 6.46 -8.16
CA GLN A 302 13.09 7.21 -7.17
C GLN A 302 12.51 7.10 -5.75
N ILE A 303 11.19 7.26 -5.57
CA ILE A 303 10.59 7.14 -4.24
C ILE A 303 10.69 5.72 -3.68
N HIS A 304 10.63 4.69 -4.54
CA HIS A 304 10.85 3.31 -4.10
C HIS A 304 12.33 3.04 -3.74
N ALA A 305 13.29 3.64 -4.46
CA ALA A 305 14.69 3.54 -4.09
C ALA A 305 14.97 4.14 -2.69
N ILE A 306 14.30 5.25 -2.34
CA ILE A 306 14.35 5.82 -0.99
C ILE A 306 13.76 4.84 0.03
N SER A 307 12.57 4.28 -0.24
CA SER A 307 11.92 3.32 0.64
C SER A 307 12.78 2.07 0.86
N VAL A 308 13.34 1.49 -0.21
CA VAL A 308 14.27 0.35 -0.16
C VAL A 308 15.49 0.66 0.70
N ALA A 309 16.11 1.83 0.54
CA ALA A 309 17.25 2.24 1.36
C ALA A 309 16.89 2.32 2.86
N LEU A 310 15.67 2.80 3.17
CA LEU A 310 15.19 2.85 4.56
C LEU A 310 14.89 1.47 5.13
N GLU A 311 14.26 0.58 4.37
CA GLU A 311 14.02 -0.80 4.84
C GLU A 311 15.35 -1.53 5.14
N MET A 312 16.42 -1.19 4.41
CA MET A 312 17.78 -1.68 4.68
C MET A 312 18.50 -0.93 5.82
N GLY A 313 17.88 0.07 6.47
CA GLY A 313 18.51 0.88 7.52
C GLY A 313 19.56 1.87 7.02
N LYS A 314 19.57 2.22 5.74
CA LYS A 314 20.53 3.12 5.09
C LYS A 314 19.97 4.54 4.94
N GLN A 315 19.63 5.23 6.05
CA GLN A 315 18.99 6.56 6.03
C GLN A 315 19.83 7.62 5.29
N GLY A 316 21.15 7.58 5.42
CA GLY A 316 22.04 8.49 4.70
C GLY A 316 21.92 8.34 3.18
N LYS A 317 21.85 7.10 2.67
CA LYS A 317 21.60 6.80 1.24
C LYS A 317 20.22 7.30 0.81
N ALA A 318 19.19 7.09 1.63
CA ALA A 318 17.83 7.57 1.35
C ALA A 318 17.80 9.11 1.20
N LEU A 319 18.43 9.84 2.10
CA LEU A 319 18.54 11.30 2.03
C LEU A 319 19.39 11.78 0.84
N GLU A 320 20.42 11.03 0.46
CA GLU A 320 21.22 11.34 -0.72
C GLU A 320 20.39 11.19 -2.01
N ILE A 321 19.64 10.09 -2.15
CA ILE A 321 18.72 9.87 -3.27
C ILE A 321 17.69 11.00 -3.32
N ASN A 322 17.09 11.36 -2.16
CA ASN A 322 16.11 12.45 -2.08
C ASN A 322 16.67 13.78 -2.57
N ARG A 323 17.90 14.14 -2.18
CA ARG A 323 18.55 15.38 -2.63
C ARG A 323 18.80 15.42 -4.14
N ARG A 324 19.04 14.27 -4.77
CA ARG A 324 19.25 14.15 -6.22
C ARG A 324 17.95 14.06 -7.01
N THR A 325 16.83 13.75 -6.35
CA THR A 325 15.53 13.63 -7.00
C THR A 325 14.96 15.01 -7.29
N SER A 326 14.63 15.27 -8.55
CA SER A 326 13.99 16.52 -8.93
C SER A 326 12.60 16.67 -8.27
N PRO A 327 12.30 17.82 -7.64
CA PRO A 327 10.96 18.07 -7.08
C PRO A 327 9.83 17.90 -8.10
N GLY A 328 10.05 18.23 -9.37
CA GLY A 328 9.09 18.05 -10.45
C GLY A 328 8.72 16.58 -10.69
N LEU A 329 9.67 15.65 -10.54
CA LEU A 329 9.39 14.22 -10.65
C LEU A 329 8.47 13.72 -9.54
N VAL A 330 8.67 14.19 -8.31
CA VAL A 330 7.79 13.84 -7.18
C VAL A 330 6.43 14.52 -7.34
N GLY A 331 6.40 15.80 -7.69
CA GLY A 331 5.19 16.59 -7.87
C GLY A 331 4.26 16.09 -8.99
N SER A 332 4.80 15.36 -9.96
CA SER A 332 3.99 14.73 -11.03
C SER A 332 3.29 13.43 -10.60
N LEU A 333 3.62 12.89 -9.43
CA LEU A 333 3.02 11.66 -8.93
C LEU A 333 1.64 11.91 -8.29
N PRO A 334 0.77 10.89 -8.24
CA PRO A 334 -0.47 10.95 -7.45
C PRO A 334 -0.22 11.33 -5.99
N ASN A 335 -1.15 12.04 -5.38
CA ASN A 335 -1.05 12.53 -4.00
C ASN A 335 -0.69 11.43 -3.00
N SER A 336 -1.23 10.22 -3.18
CA SER A 336 -0.88 9.08 -2.32
C SER A 336 0.61 8.74 -2.41
N ARG A 337 1.23 8.82 -3.58
CA ARG A 337 2.65 8.53 -3.78
C ARG A 337 3.54 9.65 -3.22
N GLN A 338 3.14 10.89 -3.41
CA GLN A 338 3.79 12.03 -2.78
C GLN A 338 3.73 11.92 -1.24
N GLY A 339 2.57 11.56 -0.69
CA GLY A 339 2.39 11.32 0.75
C GLY A 339 3.36 10.27 1.28
N HIS A 340 3.46 9.10 0.63
CA HIS A 340 4.42 8.06 1.00
C HIS A 340 5.87 8.54 0.92
N HIS A 341 6.23 9.28 -0.13
CA HIS A 341 7.57 9.86 -0.26
C HIS A 341 7.92 10.75 0.94
N HIS A 342 7.07 11.71 1.27
CA HIS A 342 7.32 12.63 2.38
C HIS A 342 7.32 11.91 3.75
N MET A 343 6.51 10.86 3.94
CA MET A 343 6.59 10.02 5.14
C MET A 343 7.93 9.29 5.25
N ASP A 344 8.44 8.74 4.14
CA ASP A 344 9.74 8.07 4.12
C ASP A 344 10.90 9.05 4.36
N VAL A 345 10.86 10.24 3.74
CA VAL A 345 11.86 11.28 3.97
C VAL A 345 11.80 11.81 5.40
N ALA A 346 10.61 11.94 5.99
CA ALA A 346 10.46 12.29 7.41
C ALA A 346 11.13 11.27 8.32
N ARG A 347 10.93 9.98 8.06
CA ARG A 347 11.57 8.87 8.78
C ARG A 347 13.10 8.92 8.62
N ALA A 348 13.59 9.18 7.40
CA ALA A 348 15.02 9.32 7.15
C ALA A 348 15.65 10.46 7.97
N TRP A 349 15.01 11.63 8.00
CA TRP A 349 15.47 12.76 8.81
C TRP A 349 15.39 12.50 10.31
N LEU A 350 14.36 11.77 10.77
CA LEU A 350 14.27 11.38 12.18
C LEU A 350 15.45 10.49 12.59
N TRP A 351 15.79 9.48 11.78
CA TRP A 351 16.92 8.59 12.03
C TRP A 351 18.29 9.27 11.88
N ASP A 352 18.35 10.33 11.07
CA ASP A 352 19.53 11.23 10.97
C ASP A 352 19.61 12.25 12.13
N GLY A 353 18.65 12.21 13.07
CA GLY A 353 18.59 13.08 14.24
C GLY A 353 18.00 14.48 14.00
N ASN A 354 17.52 14.78 12.79
CA ASN A 354 16.96 16.09 12.44
C ASN A 354 15.43 16.13 12.55
N ARG A 355 14.93 16.26 13.78
CA ARG A 355 13.50 16.28 14.10
C ARG A 355 12.72 17.42 13.44
N GLY A 356 13.35 18.61 13.31
CA GLY A 356 12.70 19.75 12.67
C GLY A 356 12.37 19.50 11.21
N LYS A 357 13.31 18.92 10.44
CA LYS A 357 13.06 18.50 9.06
C LYS A 357 12.09 17.33 8.99
N ALA A 358 12.17 16.36 9.90
CA ALA A 358 11.23 15.26 9.97
C ALA A 358 9.79 15.75 10.15
N LEU A 359 9.55 16.70 11.05
CA LEU A 359 8.23 17.29 11.25
C LEU A 359 7.74 18.04 10.00
N ALA A 360 8.59 18.85 9.36
CA ALA A 360 8.22 19.60 8.15
C ALA A 360 7.81 18.66 6.99
N GLU A 361 8.47 17.52 6.85
CA GLU A 361 8.12 16.51 5.86
C GLU A 361 6.77 15.84 6.20
N LEU A 362 6.49 15.53 7.47
CA LEU A 362 5.19 15.00 7.89
C LEU A 362 4.05 16.02 7.67
N GLU A 363 4.25 17.30 7.96
CA GLU A 363 3.29 18.36 7.68
C GLU A 363 2.99 18.45 6.17
N THR A 364 4.03 18.28 5.34
CA THR A 364 3.88 18.26 3.88
C THR A 364 3.11 17.03 3.42
N ALA A 365 3.44 15.85 3.93
CA ALA A 365 2.72 14.61 3.65
C ALA A 365 1.23 14.73 4.01
N GLU A 366 0.92 15.22 5.21
CA GLU A 366 -0.45 15.40 5.69
C GLU A 366 -1.26 16.37 4.81
N ARG A 367 -0.67 17.48 4.40
CA ARG A 367 -1.32 18.46 3.53
C ARG A 367 -1.68 17.88 2.16
N ILE A 368 -0.82 16.99 1.61
CA ILE A 368 -1.00 16.39 0.29
C ILE A 368 -2.01 15.24 0.33
N ALA A 369 -1.94 14.36 1.33
CA ALA A 369 -2.73 13.13 1.41
C ALA A 369 -3.25 12.87 2.84
N PRO A 370 -4.14 13.72 3.39
CA PRO A 370 -4.52 13.70 4.80
C PRO A 370 -5.12 12.37 5.26
N GLN A 371 -6.03 11.77 4.48
CA GLN A 371 -6.66 10.48 4.83
C GLN A 371 -5.63 9.34 4.91
N LEU A 372 -4.67 9.32 4.00
CA LEU A 372 -3.61 8.33 3.99
C LEU A 372 -2.67 8.52 5.20
N VAL A 373 -2.16 9.73 5.38
CA VAL A 373 -1.07 10.01 6.34
C VAL A 373 -1.55 9.88 7.78
N ARG A 374 -2.74 10.39 8.12
CA ARG A 374 -3.30 10.29 9.48
C ARG A 374 -3.54 8.85 9.92
N ASN A 375 -3.89 7.96 8.98
CA ASN A 375 -4.13 6.56 9.25
C ASN A 375 -2.88 5.67 9.11
N HIS A 376 -1.76 6.22 8.59
CA HIS A 376 -0.59 5.41 8.29
C HIS A 376 0.25 5.13 9.55
N PRO A 377 0.53 3.85 9.87
CA PRO A 377 1.26 3.48 11.09
C PRO A 377 2.61 4.17 11.23
N ILE A 378 3.36 4.24 10.13
CA ILE A 378 4.70 4.86 10.12
C ILE A 378 4.63 6.37 10.37
N ALA A 379 3.66 7.08 9.78
CA ALA A 379 3.50 8.50 10.05
C ALA A 379 3.21 8.76 11.54
N ARG A 380 2.33 7.94 12.13
CA ARG A 380 1.98 8.00 13.55
C ARG A 380 3.21 7.69 14.44
N SER A 381 3.96 6.62 14.14
CA SER A 381 5.18 6.27 14.86
C SER A 381 6.25 7.38 14.75
N THR A 382 6.50 7.89 13.54
CA THR A 382 7.44 8.98 13.30
C THR A 382 7.06 10.24 14.08
N LEU A 383 5.78 10.63 14.06
CA LEU A 383 5.30 11.80 14.81
C LEU A 383 5.48 11.61 16.33
N ARG A 384 5.16 10.42 16.86
CA ARG A 384 5.39 10.12 18.29
C ARG A 384 6.85 10.27 18.67
N SER A 385 7.77 9.68 17.90
CA SER A 385 9.20 9.79 18.17
C SER A 385 9.69 11.24 18.18
N ILE A 386 9.10 12.10 17.34
CA ILE A 386 9.36 13.54 17.35
C ILE A 386 8.81 14.18 18.62
N VAL A 387 7.57 13.86 19.03
CA VAL A 387 6.91 14.39 20.23
C VAL A 387 7.70 14.05 21.50
N TYR A 388 8.15 12.79 21.64
CA TYR A 388 8.96 12.38 22.81
C TYR A 388 10.25 13.13 23.01
N ALA A 389 10.82 13.59 21.91
CA ALA A 389 12.11 14.25 21.94
C ALA A 389 12.01 15.77 21.72
N GLU A 390 10.87 16.34 22.08
CA GLU A 390 10.47 17.71 21.82
C GLU A 390 11.41 18.78 22.36
N ARG A 391 11.68 19.81 21.54
CA ARG A 391 12.22 21.08 21.99
C ARG A 391 11.09 22.12 22.07
N SER A 392 11.20 23.01 23.04
CA SER A 392 10.17 24.03 23.35
C SER A 392 9.71 24.86 22.12
N ALA A 393 10.60 25.10 21.13
CA ALA A 393 10.28 25.86 19.91
C ALA A 393 9.35 25.16 18.90
N THR A 394 9.14 23.85 19.02
CA THR A 394 8.28 23.06 18.09
C THR A 394 6.98 22.62 18.73
N ARG A 395 6.80 22.87 20.03
CA ARG A 395 5.68 22.36 20.86
C ARG A 395 4.31 22.62 20.27
N GLU A 396 4.01 23.82 19.84
CA GLU A 396 2.69 24.19 19.32
C GLU A 396 2.35 23.47 17.99
N LYS A 397 3.32 23.32 17.09
CA LYS A 397 3.13 22.59 15.83
C LYS A 397 2.89 21.10 16.08
N LEU A 398 3.66 20.53 16.98
CA LEU A 398 3.54 19.12 17.38
C LEU A 398 2.18 18.85 17.98
N ARG A 399 1.71 19.71 18.89
CA ARG A 399 0.41 19.56 19.52
C ARG A 399 -0.72 19.57 18.48
N ARG A 400 -0.76 20.55 17.60
CA ARG A 400 -1.80 20.66 16.54
C ARG A 400 -1.79 19.45 15.61
N MET A 401 -0.63 18.89 15.29
CA MET A 401 -0.53 17.71 14.45
C MET A 401 -0.93 16.46 15.23
N SER A 402 -0.54 16.34 16.50
CA SER A 402 -0.94 15.26 17.41
C SER A 402 -2.46 15.18 17.54
N ASP A 403 -3.14 16.33 17.74
CA ASP A 403 -4.60 16.41 17.83
C ASP A 403 -5.28 15.88 16.53
N ARG A 404 -4.74 16.24 15.35
CA ARG A 404 -5.29 15.77 14.07
C ARG A 404 -5.05 14.26 13.82
N PHE A 405 -4.01 13.70 14.42
CA PHE A 405 -3.68 12.26 14.35
C PHE A 405 -4.35 11.46 15.47
N HIS A 406 -5.11 12.12 16.34
CA HIS A 406 -5.75 11.51 17.51
C HIS A 406 -4.73 10.71 18.35
N LEU A 407 -3.57 11.31 18.63
CA LEU A 407 -2.51 10.70 19.44
C LEU A 407 -2.67 11.00 20.95
N ASP A 408 -3.53 11.95 21.30
CA ASP A 408 -3.88 12.32 22.65
C ASP A 408 -5.15 11.57 23.04
N GLY A 409 -5.00 10.49 23.78
CA GLY A 409 -6.07 9.68 24.36
C GLY A 409 -5.56 8.99 25.61
#